data_0a5e18830193f76f5cb6ab01493d359f
#
_entry.id   0a5e18830193f76f5cb6ab01493d359f
#
_cell.length_a   1.000
_cell.length_b   1.000
_cell.length_c   1.000
_cell.angle_alpha   90.00
_cell.angle_beta   90.00
_cell.angle_gamma   90.00
#
_symmetry.space_group_name_H-M   'P 1'
#
loop_
_entity.id
_entity.type
_entity.pdbx_description
1 polymer ?
#
loop_
_entity_poly.entity_id
_entity_poly.type
_entity_poly.pdbx_seq_one_letter_code
_entity_poly.pdbx_strand_id
1 'polypeptide(L)'
;MCGSYAEPHTCRSTVSKAVMIYILDIFGTFVFAVSGAFRAARHELDLLGVLVLAIATGVGGGIIRDVTLGYTPPAAFQDEIYLLVCVVGGLVVFFAASKIATRWDCVMAADAVGLSVFAAIGSAKAQMYGLGDIGIIMMAAITATGGGLIRDVLVREIPAVLRADFYATAALLGGACFVAAGRLGYSQGTQLLCAIAVTFLLRVLAMKYGISLPKVRRLPASPSELTQLRKAKQDTEP
;
A
#
# COMPACT_ATOMS: atom_id res chain seq x y z
N MET A 1 -16.84 -2.86 -26.40
CA MET A 1 -17.96 -3.19 -27.30
C MET A 1 -19.05 -3.84 -26.47
N CYS A 2 -20.11 -3.09 -26.12
CA CYS A 2 -21.30 -3.66 -25.50
C CYS A 2 -22.07 -4.44 -26.58
N GLY A 3 -22.17 -5.76 -26.44
CA GLY A 3 -22.95 -6.60 -27.32
C GLY A 3 -24.45 -6.28 -27.19
N SER A 4 -25.17 -6.41 -28.28
CA SER A 4 -26.52 -5.93 -28.59
C SER A 4 -27.70 -6.47 -27.75
N TYR A 5 -27.47 -7.09 -26.57
CA TYR A 5 -28.54 -7.71 -25.74
C TYR A 5 -28.38 -7.50 -24.23
N ALA A 6 -27.54 -6.54 -23.80
CA ALA A 6 -27.43 -6.22 -22.35
C ALA A 6 -28.47 -5.16 -21.96
N GLU A 7 -29.27 -5.44 -20.94
CA GLU A 7 -30.24 -4.49 -20.38
C GLU A 7 -29.57 -3.16 -19.99
N PRO A 8 -30.18 -1.99 -20.26
CA PRO A 8 -29.58 -0.67 -20.01
C PRO A 8 -29.19 -0.43 -18.54
N HIS A 9 -29.82 -1.13 -17.61
CA HIS A 9 -29.52 -1.06 -16.17
C HIS A 9 -28.19 -1.73 -15.79
N THR A 10 -27.80 -2.83 -16.46
CA THR A 10 -26.53 -3.53 -16.21
C THR A 10 -25.35 -2.74 -16.74
N CYS A 11 -25.47 -2.09 -17.91
CA CYS A 11 -24.42 -1.27 -18.50
C CYS A 11 -24.13 -0.03 -17.61
N ARG A 12 -25.17 0.65 -17.11
CA ARG A 12 -25.03 1.83 -16.24
C ARG A 12 -24.36 1.51 -14.91
N SER A 13 -24.69 0.35 -14.31
CA SER A 13 -24.06 -0.08 -13.05
C SER A 13 -22.59 -0.42 -13.22
N THR A 14 -22.20 -1.02 -14.35
CA THR A 14 -20.80 -1.38 -14.64
C THR A 14 -19.94 -0.14 -14.87
N VAL A 15 -20.45 0.85 -15.62
CA VAL A 15 -19.76 2.12 -15.86
C VAL A 15 -19.55 2.86 -14.53
N SER A 16 -20.56 2.94 -13.68
CA SER A 16 -20.45 3.59 -12.35
C SER A 16 -19.38 2.94 -11.46
N LYS A 17 -19.26 1.62 -11.49
CA LYS A 17 -18.25 0.87 -10.73
C LYS A 17 -16.82 1.14 -11.25
N ALA A 18 -16.65 1.15 -12.57
CA ALA A 18 -15.35 1.44 -13.19
C ALA A 18 -14.88 2.86 -12.87
N VAL A 19 -15.77 3.84 -12.94
CA VAL A 19 -15.48 5.25 -12.59
C VAL A 19 -15.09 5.39 -11.10
N MET A 20 -15.79 4.71 -10.21
CA MET A 20 -15.48 4.74 -8.78
C MET A 20 -14.08 4.17 -8.49
N ILE A 21 -13.72 3.02 -9.08
CA ILE A 21 -12.40 2.41 -8.93
C ILE A 21 -11.32 3.34 -9.50
N TYR A 22 -11.57 3.96 -10.66
CA TYR A 22 -10.65 4.90 -11.26
C TYR A 22 -10.38 6.13 -10.37
N ILE A 23 -11.43 6.74 -9.83
CA ILE A 23 -11.28 7.90 -8.91
C ILE A 23 -10.48 7.52 -7.67
N LEU A 24 -10.77 6.36 -7.08
CA LEU A 24 -10.02 5.85 -5.94
C LEU A 24 -8.56 5.56 -6.29
N ASP A 25 -8.29 5.03 -7.49
CA ASP A 25 -6.92 4.72 -7.97
C ASP A 25 -6.10 6.01 -8.11
N ILE A 26 -6.66 7.07 -8.71
CA ILE A 26 -6.02 8.38 -8.81
C ILE A 26 -5.81 9.00 -7.42
N PHE A 27 -6.82 8.94 -6.54
CA PHE A 27 -6.69 9.43 -5.16
C PHE A 27 -5.61 8.69 -4.38
N GLY A 28 -5.59 7.36 -4.43
CA GLY A 28 -4.57 6.53 -3.78
C GLY A 28 -3.16 6.83 -4.32
N THR A 29 -3.05 7.00 -5.65
CA THR A 29 -1.80 7.39 -6.31
C THR A 29 -1.30 8.74 -5.80
N PHE A 30 -2.17 9.76 -5.72
CA PHE A 30 -1.82 11.07 -5.18
C PHE A 30 -1.31 10.98 -3.74
N VAL A 31 -2.04 10.28 -2.87
CA VAL A 31 -1.69 10.13 -1.45
C VAL A 31 -0.36 9.41 -1.28
N PHE A 32 -0.10 8.35 -2.05
CA PHE A 32 1.20 7.68 -2.03
C PHE A 32 2.33 8.52 -2.63
N ALA A 33 2.05 9.32 -3.66
CA ALA A 33 3.03 10.27 -4.19
C ALA A 33 3.44 11.30 -3.13
N VAL A 34 2.46 11.84 -2.40
CA VAL A 34 2.70 12.72 -1.24
C VAL A 34 3.55 12.02 -0.17
N SER A 35 3.23 10.76 0.18
CA SER A 35 4.03 9.96 1.12
C SER A 35 5.47 9.77 0.64
N GLY A 36 5.67 9.48 -0.66
CA GLY A 36 6.98 9.36 -1.28
C GLY A 36 7.79 10.67 -1.23
N ALA A 37 7.15 11.77 -1.60
CA ALA A 37 7.76 13.10 -1.57
C ALA A 37 8.17 13.52 -0.15
N PHE A 38 7.36 13.25 0.87
CA PHE A 38 7.74 13.49 2.26
C PHE A 38 8.96 12.67 2.68
N ARG A 39 9.03 11.41 2.25
CA ARG A 39 10.20 10.57 2.54
C ARG A 39 11.45 11.13 1.86
N ALA A 40 11.35 11.58 0.61
CA ALA A 40 12.43 12.23 -0.12
C ALA A 40 12.92 13.52 0.57
N ALA A 41 11.99 14.36 0.99
CA ALA A 41 12.31 15.59 1.72
C ALA A 41 13.04 15.33 3.04
N ARG A 42 12.74 14.25 3.74
CA ARG A 42 13.46 13.84 4.95
C ARG A 42 14.89 13.35 4.70
N HIS A 43 15.15 12.82 3.52
CA HIS A 43 16.48 12.43 3.08
C HIS A 43 17.21 13.57 2.36
N GLU A 44 16.69 14.79 2.46
CA GLU A 44 17.29 15.99 1.87
C GLU A 44 17.57 15.87 0.36
N LEU A 45 16.71 15.10 -0.34
CA LEU A 45 16.84 14.94 -1.78
C LEU A 45 16.46 16.24 -2.50
N ASP A 46 17.08 16.49 -3.64
CA ASP A 46 16.76 17.60 -4.51
C ASP A 46 15.36 17.47 -5.15
N LEU A 47 14.94 18.50 -5.90
CA LEU A 47 13.64 18.50 -6.55
C LEU A 47 13.43 17.27 -7.44
N LEU A 48 14.45 16.87 -8.21
CA LEU A 48 14.35 15.70 -9.08
C LEU A 48 14.18 14.45 -8.26
N GLY A 49 14.95 14.26 -7.18
CA GLY A 49 14.85 13.14 -6.25
C GLY A 49 13.46 13.05 -5.60
N VAL A 50 12.89 14.20 -5.20
CA VAL A 50 11.52 14.27 -4.66
C VAL A 50 10.48 13.81 -5.68
N LEU A 51 10.59 14.28 -6.94
CA LEU A 51 9.66 13.89 -8.00
C LEU A 51 9.79 12.40 -8.37
N VAL A 52 11.03 11.91 -8.50
CA VAL A 52 11.27 10.49 -8.79
C VAL A 52 10.68 9.60 -7.70
N LEU A 53 10.90 9.96 -6.42
CA LEU A 53 10.39 9.16 -5.31
C LEU A 53 8.86 9.27 -5.18
N ALA A 54 8.27 10.44 -5.46
CA ALA A 54 6.83 10.63 -5.52
C ALA A 54 6.19 9.76 -6.60
N ILE A 55 6.74 9.78 -7.82
CA ILE A 55 6.25 8.99 -8.95
C ILE A 55 6.40 7.49 -8.64
N ALA A 56 7.60 7.04 -8.27
CA ALA A 56 7.87 5.64 -8.00
C ALA A 56 6.98 5.06 -6.89
N THR A 57 6.70 5.86 -5.84
CA THR A 57 5.80 5.46 -4.76
C THR A 57 4.34 5.45 -5.19
N GLY A 58 3.90 6.51 -5.90
CA GLY A 58 2.52 6.70 -6.29
C GLY A 58 2.02 5.64 -7.26
N VAL A 59 2.78 5.38 -8.35
CA VAL A 59 2.36 4.42 -9.39
C VAL A 59 2.88 3.02 -9.16
N GLY A 60 3.90 2.82 -8.31
CA GLY A 60 4.61 1.54 -8.18
C GLY A 60 3.71 0.38 -7.78
N GLY A 61 2.84 0.56 -6.79
CA GLY A 61 1.88 -0.46 -6.37
C GLY A 61 0.88 -0.82 -7.46
N GLY A 62 0.40 0.19 -8.21
CA GLY A 62 -0.48 0.02 -9.35
C GLY A 62 0.17 -0.71 -10.51
N ILE A 63 1.44 -0.41 -10.82
CA ILE A 63 2.20 -1.10 -11.87
C ILE A 63 2.39 -2.58 -11.51
N ILE A 64 2.83 -2.89 -10.28
CA ILE A 64 2.99 -4.28 -9.82
C ILE A 64 1.66 -5.02 -9.93
N ARG A 65 0.57 -4.43 -9.48
CA ARG A 65 -0.78 -4.99 -9.61
C ARG A 65 -1.14 -5.30 -11.06
N ASP A 66 -1.03 -4.30 -11.92
CA ASP A 66 -1.47 -4.41 -13.32
C ASP A 66 -0.66 -5.48 -14.07
N VAL A 67 0.66 -5.49 -13.91
CA VAL A 67 1.54 -6.53 -14.49
C VAL A 67 1.18 -7.91 -13.94
N THR A 68 0.95 -8.06 -12.64
CA THR A 68 0.60 -9.35 -12.03
C THR A 68 -0.75 -9.86 -12.52
N LEU A 69 -1.71 -8.95 -12.80
CA LEU A 69 -3.01 -9.28 -13.38
C LEU A 69 -2.97 -9.50 -14.90
N GLY A 70 -1.83 -9.30 -15.55
CA GLY A 70 -1.68 -9.41 -17.01
C GLY A 70 -2.24 -8.20 -17.77
N TYR A 71 -2.53 -7.09 -17.09
CA TYR A 71 -2.95 -5.84 -17.73
C TYR A 71 -1.71 -5.05 -18.17
N THR A 72 -1.36 -5.20 -19.45
CA THR A 72 -0.18 -4.57 -20.04
C THR A 72 -0.54 -3.82 -21.32
N PRO A 73 -0.01 -2.58 -21.51
CA PRO A 73 0.80 -1.82 -20.58
C PRO A 73 -0.01 -1.36 -19.34
N PRO A 74 0.65 -1.17 -18.15
CA PRO A 74 -0.01 -0.70 -16.93
C PRO A 74 -0.75 0.62 -17.11
N ALA A 75 -1.84 0.84 -16.35
CA ALA A 75 -2.67 2.04 -16.45
C ALA A 75 -1.87 3.34 -16.31
N ALA A 76 -0.85 3.37 -15.47
CA ALA A 76 0.00 4.53 -15.27
C ALA A 76 0.79 4.98 -16.52
N PHE A 77 0.94 4.12 -17.52
CA PHE A 77 1.56 4.45 -18.82
C PHE A 77 0.54 4.75 -19.91
N GLN A 78 -0.73 4.43 -19.69
CA GLN A 78 -1.81 4.68 -20.65
C GLN A 78 -2.53 5.99 -20.39
N ASP A 79 -2.52 6.46 -19.14
CA ASP A 79 -3.23 7.67 -18.71
C ASP A 79 -2.26 8.62 -17.99
N GLU A 80 -2.03 9.76 -18.61
CA GLU A 80 -1.10 10.80 -18.13
C GLU A 80 -1.51 11.41 -16.78
N ILE A 81 -2.78 11.28 -16.38
CA ILE A 81 -3.30 11.78 -15.11
C ILE A 81 -2.54 11.15 -13.92
N TYR A 82 -2.15 9.87 -14.02
CA TYR A 82 -1.36 9.22 -12.95
C TYR A 82 -0.03 9.92 -12.71
N LEU A 83 0.69 10.25 -13.79
CA LEU A 83 1.96 10.97 -13.69
C LEU A 83 1.74 12.40 -13.21
N LEU A 84 0.73 13.08 -13.73
CA LEU A 84 0.41 14.46 -13.37
C LEU A 84 0.13 14.60 -11.87
N VAL A 85 -0.72 13.72 -11.28
CA VAL A 85 -1.03 13.79 -9.85
C VAL A 85 0.19 13.47 -8.99
N CYS A 86 1.10 12.60 -9.44
CA CYS A 86 2.36 12.35 -8.74
C CYS A 86 3.28 13.59 -8.75
N VAL A 87 3.41 14.25 -9.90
CA VAL A 87 4.21 15.48 -10.02
C VAL A 87 3.61 16.58 -9.15
N VAL A 88 2.30 16.80 -9.22
CA VAL A 88 1.62 17.79 -8.38
C VAL A 88 1.82 17.48 -6.90
N GLY A 89 1.62 16.23 -6.47
CA GLY A 89 1.86 15.80 -5.07
C GLY A 89 3.30 16.05 -4.63
N GLY A 90 4.27 15.71 -5.49
CA GLY A 90 5.70 15.97 -5.26
C GLY A 90 6.04 17.44 -5.09
N LEU A 91 5.53 18.29 -5.99
CA LEU A 91 5.75 19.75 -5.94
C LEU A 91 5.10 20.37 -4.70
N VAL A 92 3.86 19.99 -4.39
CA VAL A 92 3.17 20.49 -3.18
C VAL A 92 4.01 20.19 -1.93
N VAL A 93 4.51 18.98 -1.81
CA VAL A 93 5.37 18.62 -0.66
C VAL A 93 6.69 19.37 -0.70
N PHE A 94 7.34 19.46 -1.84
CA PHE A 94 8.63 20.16 -1.98
C PHE A 94 8.56 21.62 -1.49
N PHE A 95 7.54 22.36 -1.89
CA PHE A 95 7.35 23.75 -1.45
C PHE A 95 6.79 23.88 -0.02
N ALA A 96 6.06 22.86 0.46
CA ALA A 96 5.48 22.85 1.80
C ALA A 96 6.42 22.22 2.85
N ALA A 97 7.49 21.55 2.45
CA ALA A 97 8.36 20.73 3.30
C ALA A 97 8.90 21.51 4.50
N SER A 98 9.33 22.77 4.33
CA SER A 98 9.84 23.61 5.41
C SER A 98 8.83 23.88 6.53
N LYS A 99 7.52 23.87 6.21
CA LYS A 99 6.43 24.12 7.17
C LYS A 99 5.88 22.82 7.79
N ILE A 100 6.06 21.68 7.12
CA ILE A 100 5.42 20.41 7.48
C ILE A 100 6.44 19.38 7.99
N ALA A 101 7.73 19.58 7.73
CA ALA A 101 8.83 18.63 8.05
C ALA A 101 8.92 18.20 9.52
N THR A 102 8.34 18.96 10.45
CA THR A 102 8.31 18.63 11.88
C THR A 102 7.22 17.61 12.26
N ARG A 103 6.29 17.27 11.35
CA ARG A 103 5.15 16.39 11.65
C ARG A 103 5.33 15.02 11.02
N TRP A 104 6.06 14.14 11.68
CA TRP A 104 6.19 12.72 11.32
C TRP A 104 4.84 12.02 11.14
N ASP A 105 3.87 12.40 11.95
CA ASP A 105 2.52 11.83 11.94
C ASP A 105 1.81 11.99 10.59
N CYS A 106 2.09 13.07 9.84
CA CYS A 106 1.49 13.31 8.52
C CYS A 106 1.95 12.28 7.47
N VAL A 107 3.24 11.89 7.50
CA VAL A 107 3.78 10.88 6.57
C VAL A 107 3.16 9.52 6.83
N MET A 108 3.08 9.15 8.10
CA MET A 108 2.48 7.87 8.51
C MET A 108 0.98 7.83 8.24
N ALA A 109 0.28 8.96 8.42
CA ALA A 109 -1.13 9.07 8.11
C ALA A 109 -1.40 8.96 6.59
N ALA A 110 -0.63 9.66 5.76
CA ALA A 110 -0.72 9.56 4.30
C ALA A 110 -0.47 8.11 3.83
N ASP A 111 0.56 7.45 4.37
CA ASP A 111 0.86 6.06 4.08
C ASP A 111 -0.30 5.12 4.47
N ALA A 112 -0.91 5.33 5.64
CA ALA A 112 -2.05 4.52 6.09
C ALA A 112 -3.29 4.70 5.20
N VAL A 113 -3.56 5.91 4.73
CA VAL A 113 -4.65 6.19 3.78
C VAL A 113 -4.36 5.52 2.44
N GLY A 114 -3.16 5.72 1.88
CA GLY A 114 -2.76 5.10 0.61
C GLY A 114 -2.83 3.59 0.66
N LEU A 115 -2.30 2.98 1.74
CA LEU A 115 -2.35 1.54 1.98
C LEU A 115 -3.79 1.01 1.95
N SER A 116 -4.71 1.69 2.66
CA SER A 116 -6.10 1.24 2.76
C SER A 116 -6.85 1.33 1.43
N VAL A 117 -6.67 2.42 0.70
CA VAL A 117 -7.29 2.61 -0.62
C VAL A 117 -6.76 1.58 -1.61
N PHE A 118 -5.44 1.37 -1.66
CA PHE A 118 -4.86 0.41 -2.60
C PHE A 118 -5.12 -1.05 -2.24
N ALA A 119 -5.32 -1.39 -0.96
CA ALA A 119 -5.79 -2.72 -0.56
C ALA A 119 -7.18 -3.00 -1.15
N ALA A 120 -8.09 -2.05 -1.03
CA ALA A 120 -9.45 -2.17 -1.58
C ALA A 120 -9.45 -2.25 -3.11
N ILE A 121 -8.67 -1.39 -3.80
CA ILE A 121 -8.58 -1.38 -5.25
C ILE A 121 -7.93 -2.67 -5.77
N GLY A 122 -6.86 -3.13 -5.11
CA GLY A 122 -6.20 -4.39 -5.44
C GLY A 122 -7.17 -5.57 -5.38
N SER A 123 -8.00 -5.63 -4.32
CA SER A 123 -9.08 -6.62 -4.20
C SER A 123 -10.11 -6.51 -5.32
N ALA A 124 -10.60 -5.30 -5.59
CA ALA A 124 -11.62 -5.08 -6.60
C ALA A 124 -11.16 -5.42 -8.01
N LYS A 125 -9.94 -4.99 -8.40
CA LYS A 125 -9.36 -5.35 -9.70
C LYS A 125 -9.12 -6.85 -9.79
N ALA A 126 -8.55 -7.50 -8.75
CA ALA A 126 -8.36 -8.95 -8.74
C ALA A 126 -9.68 -9.72 -8.93
N GLN A 127 -10.76 -9.27 -8.28
CA GLN A 127 -12.10 -9.83 -8.47
C GLN A 127 -12.59 -9.65 -9.91
N MET A 128 -12.37 -8.50 -10.54
CA MET A 128 -12.75 -8.23 -11.94
C MET A 128 -12.00 -9.14 -12.93
N TYR A 129 -10.76 -9.52 -12.60
CA TYR A 129 -9.95 -10.47 -13.38
C TYR A 129 -10.22 -11.93 -13.05
N GLY A 130 -11.22 -12.21 -12.20
CA GLY A 130 -11.68 -13.56 -11.91
C GLY A 130 -10.76 -14.37 -11.00
N LEU A 131 -9.91 -13.73 -10.20
CA LEU A 131 -9.09 -14.42 -9.21
C LEU A 131 -9.99 -15.03 -8.11
N GLY A 132 -9.58 -16.19 -7.60
CA GLY A 132 -10.20 -16.76 -6.40
C GLY A 132 -9.90 -15.94 -5.13
N ASP A 133 -10.60 -16.23 -4.05
CA ASP A 133 -10.56 -15.46 -2.79
C ASP A 133 -9.15 -15.21 -2.27
N ILE A 134 -8.29 -16.24 -2.26
CA ILE A 134 -6.89 -16.13 -1.82
C ILE A 134 -6.13 -15.16 -2.74
N GLY A 135 -6.34 -15.24 -4.06
CA GLY A 135 -5.75 -14.34 -5.03
C GLY A 135 -6.17 -12.89 -4.81
N ILE A 136 -7.45 -12.65 -4.49
CA ILE A 136 -7.98 -11.32 -4.17
C ILE A 136 -7.30 -10.77 -2.91
N ILE A 137 -7.18 -11.57 -1.85
CA ILE A 137 -6.53 -11.17 -0.59
C ILE A 137 -5.04 -10.87 -0.80
N MET A 138 -4.35 -11.72 -1.55
CA MET A 138 -2.93 -11.51 -1.88
C MET A 138 -2.73 -10.24 -2.72
N MET A 139 -3.60 -9.99 -3.70
CA MET A 139 -3.51 -8.80 -4.54
C MET A 139 -3.79 -7.51 -3.76
N ALA A 140 -4.67 -7.55 -2.75
CA ALA A 140 -4.85 -6.45 -1.80
C ALA A 140 -3.52 -6.08 -1.15
N ALA A 141 -2.80 -7.06 -0.60
CA ALA A 141 -1.52 -6.82 0.07
C ALA A 141 -0.43 -6.35 -0.90
N ILE A 142 -0.28 -7.01 -2.05
CA ILE A 142 0.74 -6.67 -3.07
C ILE A 142 0.55 -5.23 -3.56
N THR A 143 -0.68 -4.88 -3.92
CA THR A 143 -1.00 -3.53 -4.42
C THR A 143 -0.74 -2.46 -3.36
N ALA A 144 -1.22 -2.72 -2.14
CA ALA A 144 -1.13 -1.76 -1.03
C ALA A 144 0.31 -1.54 -0.57
N THR A 145 1.12 -2.59 -0.51
CA THR A 145 2.50 -2.49 0.02
C THR A 145 3.53 -2.16 -1.04
N GLY A 146 3.24 -2.39 -2.32
CA GLY A 146 4.19 -2.29 -3.42
C GLY A 146 4.83 -0.90 -3.57
N GLY A 147 4.02 0.16 -3.53
CA GLY A 147 4.52 1.54 -3.60
C GLY A 147 5.43 1.90 -2.43
N GLY A 148 5.03 1.54 -1.20
CA GLY A 148 5.83 1.74 0.01
C GLY A 148 7.14 0.94 0.00
N LEU A 149 7.12 -0.29 -0.52
CA LEU A 149 8.30 -1.13 -0.69
C LEU A 149 9.33 -0.46 -1.62
N ILE A 150 8.88 -0.01 -2.79
CA ILE A 150 9.75 0.68 -3.76
C ILE A 150 10.33 1.96 -3.14
N ARG A 151 9.52 2.76 -2.47
CA ARG A 151 9.93 3.99 -1.78
C ARG A 151 11.07 3.71 -0.79
N ASP A 152 10.86 2.75 0.12
CA ASP A 152 11.80 2.49 1.20
C ASP A 152 13.12 1.92 0.65
N VAL A 153 13.07 1.05 -0.36
CA VAL A 153 14.27 0.51 -1.04
C VAL A 153 15.07 1.61 -1.75
N LEU A 154 14.40 2.55 -2.42
CA LEU A 154 15.09 3.63 -3.12
C LEU A 154 15.86 4.57 -2.17
N VAL A 155 15.37 4.75 -0.95
CA VAL A 155 16.07 5.53 0.10
C VAL A 155 16.97 4.68 1.00
N ARG A 156 17.19 3.41 0.64
CA ARG A 156 18.04 2.46 1.39
C ARG A 156 17.57 2.22 2.82
N GLU A 157 16.28 2.31 3.07
CA GLU A 157 15.70 1.92 4.34
C GLU A 157 15.17 0.48 4.27
N ILE A 158 15.11 -0.18 5.43
CA ILE A 158 14.43 -1.47 5.51
C ILE A 158 12.93 -1.23 5.32
N PRO A 159 12.31 -1.84 4.29
CA PRO A 159 10.91 -1.61 3.97
C PRO A 159 9.98 -1.79 5.17
N ALA A 160 8.98 -0.90 5.27
CA ALA A 160 8.00 -0.94 6.34
C ALA A 160 7.25 -2.29 6.39
N VAL A 161 7.03 -2.93 5.26
CA VAL A 161 6.40 -4.26 5.17
C VAL A 161 7.17 -5.36 5.90
N LEU A 162 8.50 -5.19 6.08
CA LEU A 162 9.37 -6.14 6.78
C LEU A 162 9.63 -5.73 8.24
N ARG A 163 9.45 -4.46 8.59
CA ARG A 163 9.79 -3.89 9.90
C ARG A 163 8.56 -3.55 10.74
N ALA A 164 7.55 -2.99 10.08
CA ALA A 164 6.34 -2.54 10.75
C ALA A 164 5.34 -3.67 10.84
N ASP A 165 5.10 -4.07 12.05
CA ASP A 165 4.05 -5.01 12.38
C ASP A 165 2.70 -4.43 11.94
N PHE A 166 1.79 -5.28 11.48
CA PHE A 166 0.46 -4.88 10.97
C PHE A 166 0.47 -3.94 9.73
N TYR A 167 1.51 -3.98 8.89
CA TYR A 167 1.51 -3.27 7.61
C TYR A 167 0.86 -4.11 6.50
N ALA A 168 1.50 -5.21 6.10
CA ALA A 168 0.94 -6.14 5.13
C ALA A 168 -0.28 -6.90 5.71
N THR A 169 -0.25 -7.24 7.00
CA THR A 169 -1.36 -7.91 7.69
C THR A 169 -2.64 -7.08 7.69
N ALA A 170 -2.56 -5.76 7.85
CA ALA A 170 -3.73 -4.89 7.74
C ALA A 170 -4.33 -4.93 6.33
N ALA A 171 -3.49 -4.93 5.27
CA ALA A 171 -3.96 -5.04 3.89
C ALA A 171 -4.56 -6.42 3.59
N LEU A 172 -3.96 -7.51 4.11
CA LEU A 172 -4.52 -8.87 3.99
C LEU A 172 -5.90 -8.97 4.66
N LEU A 173 -6.04 -8.42 5.87
CA LEU A 173 -7.32 -8.43 6.60
C LEU A 173 -8.36 -7.54 5.90
N GLY A 174 -7.96 -6.42 5.31
CA GLY A 174 -8.83 -5.61 4.47
C GLY A 174 -9.31 -6.36 3.23
N GLY A 175 -8.41 -7.08 2.54
CA GLY A 175 -8.77 -7.96 1.42
C GLY A 175 -9.69 -9.10 1.83
N ALA A 176 -9.46 -9.71 3.00
CA ALA A 176 -10.35 -10.74 3.54
C ALA A 176 -11.75 -10.18 3.85
N CYS A 177 -11.82 -8.98 4.41
CA CYS A 177 -13.08 -8.27 4.65
C CYS A 177 -13.82 -7.96 3.33
N PHE A 178 -13.08 -7.55 2.28
CA PHE A 178 -13.65 -7.35 0.94
C PHE A 178 -14.32 -8.62 0.41
N VAL A 179 -13.62 -9.75 0.48
CA VAL A 179 -14.13 -11.07 0.05
C VAL A 179 -15.34 -11.50 0.89
N ALA A 180 -15.26 -11.37 2.21
CA ALA A 180 -16.37 -11.72 3.10
C ALA A 180 -17.63 -10.89 2.81
N ALA A 181 -17.49 -9.59 2.63
CA ALA A 181 -18.59 -8.71 2.24
C ALA A 181 -19.20 -9.10 0.88
N GLY A 182 -18.35 -9.52 -0.07
CA GLY A 182 -18.81 -10.03 -1.37
C GLY A 182 -19.63 -11.31 -1.25
N ARG A 183 -19.18 -12.26 -0.42
CA ARG A 183 -19.91 -13.51 -0.16
C ARG A 183 -21.23 -13.31 0.56
N LEU A 184 -21.35 -12.25 1.37
CA LEU A 184 -22.59 -11.84 2.02
C LEU A 184 -23.55 -11.10 1.07
N GLY A 185 -23.18 -10.91 -0.20
CA GLY A 185 -24.03 -10.26 -1.21
C GLY A 185 -24.04 -8.74 -1.17
N TYR A 186 -23.13 -8.11 -0.44
CA TYR A 186 -23.04 -6.65 -0.41
C TYR A 186 -22.56 -6.07 -1.74
N SER A 187 -22.99 -4.85 -2.03
CA SER A 187 -22.58 -4.11 -3.24
C SER A 187 -21.07 -3.89 -3.28
N GLN A 188 -20.49 -3.75 -4.47
CA GLN A 188 -19.05 -3.51 -4.63
C GLN A 188 -18.58 -2.24 -3.90
N GLY A 189 -19.43 -1.19 -3.86
CA GLY A 189 -19.12 0.02 -3.08
C GLY A 189 -18.99 -0.27 -1.59
N THR A 190 -19.88 -1.09 -1.02
CA THR A 190 -19.81 -1.52 0.38
C THR A 190 -18.57 -2.37 0.65
N GLN A 191 -18.23 -3.29 -0.26
CA GLN A 191 -17.01 -4.12 -0.16
C GLN A 191 -15.74 -3.23 -0.11
N LEU A 192 -15.64 -2.23 -1.01
CA LEU A 192 -14.53 -1.27 -1.01
C LEU A 192 -14.46 -0.47 0.28
N LEU A 193 -15.59 0.07 0.76
CA LEU A 193 -15.64 0.85 2.00
C LEU A 193 -15.25 0.01 3.21
N CYS A 194 -15.72 -1.23 3.31
CA CYS A 194 -15.35 -2.15 4.39
C CYS A 194 -13.84 -2.45 4.36
N ALA A 195 -13.28 -2.74 3.19
CA ALA A 195 -11.85 -2.99 3.05
C ALA A 195 -11.01 -1.76 3.45
N ILE A 196 -11.38 -0.56 2.97
CA ILE A 196 -10.71 0.69 3.34
C ILE A 196 -10.78 0.91 4.84
N ALA A 197 -11.99 0.82 5.43
CA ALA A 197 -12.20 1.07 6.85
C ALA A 197 -11.39 0.11 7.73
N VAL A 198 -11.45 -1.19 7.45
CA VAL A 198 -10.73 -2.22 8.22
C VAL A 198 -9.22 -2.01 8.11
N THR A 199 -8.69 -1.85 6.90
CA THR A 199 -7.24 -1.62 6.69
C THR A 199 -6.77 -0.36 7.40
N PHE A 200 -7.50 0.75 7.24
CA PHE A 200 -7.15 2.02 7.85
C PHE A 200 -7.18 1.96 9.38
N LEU A 201 -8.27 1.43 9.94
CA LEU A 201 -8.42 1.32 11.40
C LEU A 201 -7.33 0.43 12.01
N LEU A 202 -7.06 -0.74 11.43
CA LEU A 202 -6.00 -1.62 11.90
C LEU A 202 -4.64 -0.93 11.84
N ARG A 203 -4.37 -0.19 10.78
CA ARG A 203 -3.11 0.55 10.62
C ARG A 203 -2.96 1.65 11.67
N VAL A 204 -4.00 2.46 11.87
CA VAL A 204 -4.01 3.53 12.89
C VAL A 204 -3.88 2.96 14.30
N LEU A 205 -4.61 1.89 14.61
CA LEU A 205 -4.50 1.22 15.92
C LEU A 205 -3.10 0.66 16.14
N ALA A 206 -2.52 -0.01 15.14
CA ALA A 206 -1.16 -0.53 15.23
C ALA A 206 -0.12 0.58 15.48
N MET A 207 -0.26 1.72 14.80
CA MET A 207 0.61 2.87 15.01
C MET A 207 0.42 3.49 16.40
N LYS A 208 -0.83 3.63 16.86
CA LYS A 208 -1.16 4.25 18.15
C LYS A 208 -0.71 3.42 19.35
N TYR A 209 -0.88 2.10 19.27
CA TYR A 209 -0.59 1.19 20.37
C TYR A 209 0.77 0.51 20.26
N GLY A 210 1.53 0.77 19.20
CA GLY A 210 2.84 0.14 18.98
C GLY A 210 2.76 -1.38 18.92
N ILE A 211 1.65 -1.94 18.37
CA ILE A 211 1.43 -3.37 18.32
C ILE A 211 2.48 -4.00 17.41
N SER A 212 3.26 -4.92 17.94
CA SER A 212 4.31 -5.60 17.20
C SER A 212 4.12 -7.11 17.20
N LEU A 213 4.41 -7.74 16.04
CA LEU A 213 4.42 -9.19 15.91
C LEU A 213 5.66 -9.78 16.61
N PRO A 214 5.61 -11.05 17.07
CA PRO A 214 6.75 -11.69 17.68
C PRO A 214 7.97 -11.69 16.76
N LYS A 215 9.09 -11.16 17.24
CA LYS A 215 10.36 -11.14 16.50
C LYS A 215 11.19 -12.36 16.83
N VAL A 216 11.89 -12.89 15.82
CA VAL A 216 12.87 -13.97 16.07
C VAL A 216 13.94 -13.42 17.02
N ARG A 217 14.23 -14.18 18.08
CA ARG A 217 15.33 -13.84 18.99
C ARG A 217 16.63 -13.74 18.20
N ARG A 218 17.49 -12.79 18.58
CA ARG A 218 18.79 -12.63 17.93
C ARG A 218 19.52 -13.98 17.93
N LEU A 219 19.81 -14.45 16.74
CA LEU A 219 20.72 -15.60 16.58
C LEU A 219 22.14 -15.06 16.74
N PRO A 220 23.02 -15.79 17.44
CA PRO A 220 24.43 -15.42 17.54
C PRO A 220 25.04 -15.31 16.16
N ALA A 221 25.73 -14.22 15.88
CA ALA A 221 26.27 -13.89 14.56
C ALA A 221 27.52 -14.71 14.21
N SER A 222 28.18 -15.33 15.22
CA SER A 222 29.39 -16.10 15.03
C SER A 222 29.52 -17.28 15.99
N PRO A 223 30.30 -18.34 15.64
CA PRO A 223 30.61 -19.44 16.54
C PRO A 223 31.26 -19.01 17.86
N SER A 224 32.05 -17.92 17.85
CA SER A 224 32.70 -17.37 19.03
C SER A 224 31.66 -16.75 20.00
N GLU A 225 30.64 -16.11 19.51
CA GLU A 225 29.55 -15.53 20.29
C GLU A 225 28.70 -16.64 20.96
N LEU A 226 28.45 -17.74 20.23
CA LEU A 226 27.83 -18.94 20.79
C LEU A 226 28.62 -19.52 21.96
N THR A 227 29.94 -19.54 21.86
CA THR A 227 30.82 -20.06 22.91
C THR A 227 30.80 -19.15 24.15
N GLN A 228 30.76 -17.84 23.95
CA GLN A 228 30.63 -16.88 25.06
C GLN A 228 29.27 -16.99 25.76
N LEU A 229 28.18 -17.12 25.01
CA LEU A 229 26.84 -17.30 25.58
C LEU A 229 26.71 -18.62 26.36
N ARG A 230 27.35 -19.70 25.88
CA ARG A 230 27.40 -20.96 26.61
C ARG A 230 28.18 -20.87 27.91
N LYS A 231 29.34 -20.18 27.93
CA LYS A 231 30.11 -19.96 29.15
C LYS A 231 29.33 -19.13 30.16
N ALA A 232 28.73 -18.00 29.72
CA ALA A 232 27.94 -17.15 30.59
C ALA A 232 26.73 -17.89 31.20
N LYS A 233 26.15 -18.87 30.50
CA LYS A 233 25.06 -19.70 31.05
C LYS A 233 25.53 -20.71 32.07
N GLN A 234 26.75 -21.29 31.90
CA GLN A 234 27.35 -22.20 32.85
C GLN A 234 27.77 -21.51 34.16
N ASP A 235 28.21 -20.24 34.07
CA ASP A 235 28.60 -19.45 35.24
C ASP A 235 27.40 -18.93 36.07
N THR A 236 26.17 -19.05 35.55
CA THR A 236 24.92 -18.63 36.21
C THR A 236 24.06 -19.77 36.73
N GLU A 237 24.41 -21.02 36.48
CA GLU A 237 23.79 -22.19 37.12
C GLU A 237 24.56 -22.55 38.41
N PRO A 238 23.91 -22.47 39.61
CA PRO A 238 24.56 -22.75 40.90
C PRO A 238 24.88 -24.24 41.10
#